data_1457a02ea1946d0af5e08fd3093b9a74
#
_entry.id   1457a02ea1946d0af5e08fd3093b9a74
#
_cell.length_a   1.000
_cell.length_b   1.000
_cell.length_c   1.000
_cell.angle_alpha   90.00
_cell.angle_beta   90.00
_cell.angle_gamma   90.00
#
_symmetry.space_group_name_H-M   'P 1'
#
loop_
_entity.id
_entity.type
_entity.pdbx_description
1 polymer ?
#
loop_
_entity_poly.entity_id
_entity_poly.type
_entity_poly.pdbx_seq_one_letter_code
_entity_poly.pdbx_strand_id
1 'polypeptide(L)'
;EIYSAGPAEQTFGVLLYQGVGSDGKENAYIYKSSATASRVTVSKPDLKTSSRQVSVAGNKAYRIVKTTRYVYKTDLYRLLFGIADNNHQLKNYHIVYQVPDTWVAMTPEQAKALPAKMTPKSAEEKAAMAMQQQQLAALAKTDPNKAASLQAQQVKKILNNQK
;
A
#
# COMPACT_ATOMS: atom_id res chain seq x y z
N GLU A 1 1.89 -11.15 -3.95
CA GLU A 1 0.61 -10.48 -3.68
C GLU A 1 0.57 -10.02 -2.22
N ILE A 2 -0.06 -8.88 -1.96
CA ILE A 2 -0.34 -8.36 -0.61
C ILE A 2 -1.83 -8.08 -0.48
N TYR A 3 -2.33 -8.08 0.75
CA TYR A 3 -3.76 -7.96 1.05
C TYR A 3 -4.04 -6.75 1.93
N SER A 4 -5.27 -6.26 1.86
CA SER A 4 -5.72 -5.05 2.56
C SER A 4 -5.46 -5.14 4.07
N ALA A 5 -4.91 -4.07 4.64
CA ALA A 5 -4.81 -3.89 6.10
C ALA A 5 -6.12 -3.41 6.72
N GLY A 6 -7.10 -3.01 5.91
CA GLY A 6 -8.41 -2.57 6.36
C GLY A 6 -9.31 -3.70 6.86
N PRO A 7 -10.47 -3.35 7.44
CA PRO A 7 -11.52 -4.31 7.79
C PRO A 7 -12.00 -5.12 6.57
N ALA A 8 -12.50 -6.33 6.83
CA ALA A 8 -12.94 -7.24 5.75
C ALA A 8 -14.22 -6.74 5.04
N GLU A 9 -14.99 -5.89 5.70
CA GLU A 9 -16.23 -5.35 5.18
C GLU A 9 -16.02 -4.21 4.16
N GLN A 10 -14.79 -3.71 4.03
CA GLN A 10 -14.48 -2.66 3.05
C GLN A 10 -14.37 -3.25 1.65
N THR A 11 -15.03 -2.61 0.69
CA THR A 11 -15.01 -3.02 -0.73
C THR A 11 -13.74 -2.58 -1.45
N PHE A 12 -12.99 -1.61 -0.90
CA PHE A 12 -11.71 -1.15 -1.42
C PHE A 12 -10.54 -1.63 -0.54
N GLY A 13 -9.37 -1.83 -1.13
CA GLY A 13 -8.18 -2.22 -0.40
C GLY A 13 -7.53 -1.05 0.32
N VAL A 14 -6.87 -1.33 1.44
CA VAL A 14 -6.14 -0.33 2.23
C VAL A 14 -4.68 -0.76 2.39
N LEU A 15 -3.78 0.13 1.99
CA LEU A 15 -2.37 0.07 2.32
C LEU A 15 -2.05 1.16 3.35
N LEU A 16 -1.74 0.78 4.57
CA LEU A 16 -1.32 1.76 5.55
C LEU A 16 0.17 2.05 5.40
N TYR A 17 0.55 3.31 5.61
CA TYR A 17 1.95 3.71 5.66
C TYR A 17 2.20 4.72 6.76
N GLN A 18 3.39 4.71 7.31
CA GLN A 18 3.83 5.66 8.31
C GLN A 18 5.24 6.13 7.98
N GLY A 19 5.44 7.45 7.94
CA GLY A 19 6.77 8.04 7.78
C GLY A 19 7.70 7.61 8.90
N VAL A 20 8.93 7.29 8.55
CA VAL A 20 9.98 6.85 9.48
C VAL A 20 11.20 7.76 9.30
N GLY A 21 11.83 8.14 10.40
CA GLY A 21 12.96 9.06 10.40
C GLY A 21 12.54 10.53 10.46
N SER A 22 13.51 11.38 10.71
CA SER A 22 13.31 12.84 10.89
C SER A 22 13.10 13.59 9.57
N ASP A 23 13.50 13.01 8.44
CA ASP A 23 13.39 13.63 7.11
C ASP A 23 12.15 13.17 6.31
N GLY A 24 11.36 12.23 6.85
CA GLY A 24 10.10 11.77 6.25
C GLY A 24 10.23 11.11 4.87
N LYS A 25 11.45 10.80 4.43
CA LYS A 25 11.70 10.24 3.08
C LYS A 25 11.37 8.76 2.97
N GLU A 26 11.36 8.07 4.10
CA GLU A 26 11.10 6.64 4.13
C GLU A 26 9.78 6.32 4.83
N ASN A 27 9.10 5.28 4.34
CA ASN A 27 7.82 4.84 4.88
C ASN A 27 7.89 3.38 5.32
N ALA A 28 7.37 3.10 6.51
CA ALA A 28 6.99 1.76 6.91
C ALA A 28 5.60 1.45 6.34
N TYR A 29 5.49 0.34 5.62
CA TYR A 29 4.21 -0.10 5.04
C TYR A 29 3.60 -1.22 5.86
N ILE A 30 2.27 -1.16 6.03
CA ILE A 30 1.48 -2.10 6.81
C ILE A 30 0.44 -2.74 5.90
N TYR A 31 0.47 -4.05 5.79
CA TYR A 31 -0.40 -4.84 4.92
C TYR A 31 -0.59 -6.25 5.52
N LYS A 32 -1.49 -7.05 4.94
CA LYS A 32 -1.60 -8.47 5.28
C LYS A 32 -0.86 -9.32 4.25
N SER A 33 -0.23 -10.39 4.71
CA SER A 33 0.52 -11.33 3.85
C SER A 33 -0.40 -12.34 3.13
N SER A 34 -1.61 -12.55 3.62
CA SER A 34 -2.64 -13.37 2.98
C SER A 34 -4.03 -12.82 3.25
N ALA A 35 -5.02 -13.25 2.46
CA ALA A 35 -6.42 -12.86 2.64
C ALA A 35 -6.98 -13.28 4.01
N THR A 36 -6.50 -14.40 4.54
CA THR A 36 -6.95 -14.99 5.81
C THR A 36 -6.08 -14.59 7.01
N ALA A 37 -5.04 -13.76 6.79
CA ALA A 37 -4.15 -13.36 7.88
C ALA A 37 -4.91 -12.54 8.93
N SER A 38 -4.87 -12.97 10.18
CA SER A 38 -5.43 -12.26 11.32
C SER A 38 -4.55 -11.07 11.75
N ARG A 39 -3.26 -11.11 11.43
CA ARG A 39 -2.27 -10.08 11.80
C ARG A 39 -1.75 -9.35 10.56
N VAL A 40 -1.45 -8.08 10.75
CA VAL A 40 -0.78 -7.26 9.74
C VAL A 40 0.73 -7.48 9.79
N THR A 41 1.37 -7.36 8.64
CA THR A 41 2.82 -7.35 8.47
C THR A 41 3.29 -5.90 8.33
N VAL A 42 4.32 -5.53 9.07
CA VAL A 42 4.95 -4.21 8.98
C VAL A 42 6.31 -4.35 8.29
N SER A 43 6.47 -3.69 7.16
CA SER A 43 7.75 -3.60 6.45
C SER A 43 8.49 -2.36 6.94
N LYS A 44 9.49 -2.56 7.80
CA LYS A 44 10.32 -1.46 8.32
C LYS A 44 11.44 -1.14 7.33
N PRO A 45 11.69 0.14 7.02
CA PRO A 45 12.89 0.53 6.29
C PRO A 45 14.14 0.32 7.18
N ASP A 46 15.26 0.04 6.54
CA ASP A 46 16.58 0.03 7.14
C ASP A 46 17.59 0.71 6.21
N LEU A 47 18.85 0.86 6.64
CA LEU A 47 19.89 1.54 5.87
C LEU A 47 20.15 0.95 4.47
N LYS A 48 19.77 -0.30 4.25
CA LYS A 48 19.95 -1.01 2.96
C LYS A 48 18.63 -1.21 2.22
N THR A 49 17.50 -0.74 2.76
CA THR A 49 16.18 -0.96 2.19
C THR A 49 15.54 0.38 1.84
N SER A 50 15.28 0.59 0.58
CA SER A 50 14.45 1.69 0.10
C SER A 50 13.10 1.18 -0.37
N SER A 51 12.04 1.97 -0.16
CA SER A 51 10.68 1.58 -0.56
C SER A 51 9.97 2.73 -1.28
N ARG A 52 9.13 2.36 -2.25
CA ARG A 52 8.24 3.32 -2.93
C ARG A 52 6.91 2.68 -3.28
N GLN A 53 5.89 3.51 -3.40
CA GLN A 53 4.59 3.14 -3.91
C GLN A 53 4.43 3.56 -5.36
N VAL A 54 3.78 2.71 -6.16
CA VAL A 54 3.45 2.98 -7.57
C VAL A 54 2.00 2.58 -7.81
N SER A 55 1.23 3.46 -8.45
CA SER A 55 -0.14 3.13 -8.89
C SER A 55 -0.06 2.26 -10.14
N VAL A 56 -0.89 1.23 -10.19
CA VAL A 56 -0.98 0.28 -11.31
C VAL A 56 -2.43 0.02 -11.65
N ALA A 57 -2.69 -0.35 -12.90
CA ALA A 57 -4.00 -0.85 -13.30
C ALA A 57 -4.25 -2.25 -12.73
N GLY A 58 -5.53 -2.59 -12.48
CA GLY A 58 -5.93 -3.91 -11.99
C GLY A 58 -6.56 -3.87 -10.61
N ASN A 59 -6.71 -5.04 -9.99
CA ASN A 59 -7.39 -5.20 -8.71
C ASN A 59 -6.52 -5.84 -7.61
N LYS A 60 -5.32 -6.29 -7.96
CA LYS A 60 -4.40 -6.95 -7.03
C LYS A 60 -3.21 -6.06 -6.69
N ALA A 61 -2.84 -6.01 -5.43
CA ALA A 61 -1.67 -5.29 -4.97
C ALA A 61 -0.48 -6.24 -4.79
N TYR A 62 0.72 -5.74 -5.10
CA TYR A 62 1.95 -6.53 -5.03
C TYR A 62 3.06 -5.79 -4.29
N ARG A 63 3.85 -6.56 -3.56
CA ARG A 63 5.13 -6.14 -3.02
C ARG A 63 6.24 -6.80 -3.83
N ILE A 64 6.97 -6.03 -4.60
CA ILE A 64 8.09 -6.49 -5.42
C ILE A 64 9.38 -6.12 -4.71
N VAL A 65 10.24 -7.11 -4.47
CA VAL A 65 11.55 -6.90 -3.85
C VAL A 65 12.63 -7.09 -4.90
N LYS A 66 13.37 -6.03 -5.18
CA LYS A 66 14.57 -6.06 -6.02
C LYS A 66 15.78 -6.09 -5.10
N THR A 67 16.55 -7.16 -5.20
CA THR A 67 17.79 -7.35 -4.41
C THR A 67 18.99 -7.05 -5.30
N THR A 68 19.84 -6.13 -4.86
CA THR A 68 21.11 -5.85 -5.51
C THR A 68 22.23 -6.46 -4.68
N ARG A 69 23.10 -7.23 -5.33
CA ARG A 69 24.25 -7.87 -4.70
C ARG A 69 25.54 -7.47 -5.40
N TYR A 70 26.65 -7.45 -4.68
CA TYR A 70 27.97 -7.30 -5.26
C TYR A 70 28.40 -8.62 -5.89
N VAL A 71 28.95 -8.56 -7.10
CA VAL A 71 29.55 -9.72 -7.78
C VAL A 71 30.90 -9.34 -8.31
N TYR A 72 31.85 -10.27 -8.29
CA TYR A 72 33.15 -10.06 -8.90
C TYR A 72 32.99 -10.01 -10.43
N LYS A 73 33.62 -9.02 -11.08
CA LYS A 73 33.55 -8.83 -12.53
C LYS A 73 34.33 -9.90 -13.31
N THR A 74 35.38 -10.46 -12.72
CA THR A 74 36.27 -11.43 -13.37
C THR A 74 36.60 -12.57 -12.44
N ASP A 75 36.93 -13.71 -13.01
CA ASP A 75 37.37 -14.89 -12.25
C ASP A 75 38.69 -14.64 -11.48
N LEU A 76 39.55 -13.74 -11.98
CA LEU A 76 40.78 -13.34 -11.28
C LEU A 76 40.46 -12.66 -9.95
N TYR A 77 39.51 -11.72 -9.94
CA TYR A 77 39.07 -11.09 -8.67
C TYR A 77 38.41 -12.10 -7.74
N ARG A 78 37.65 -13.05 -8.29
CA ARG A 78 37.04 -14.11 -7.50
C ARG A 78 38.11 -15.02 -6.87
N LEU A 79 39.18 -15.34 -7.58
CA LEU A 79 40.29 -16.14 -7.07
C LEU A 79 41.04 -15.37 -5.96
N LEU A 80 41.39 -14.10 -6.20
CA LEU A 80 42.20 -13.30 -5.27
C LEU A 80 41.43 -12.90 -3.99
N PHE A 81 40.14 -12.60 -4.09
CA PHE A 81 39.32 -12.08 -2.99
C PHE A 81 38.23 -13.03 -2.52
N GLY A 82 38.07 -14.19 -3.15
CA GLY A 82 37.06 -15.18 -2.79
C GLY A 82 37.27 -15.85 -1.44
N ILE A 83 38.49 -15.80 -0.91
CA ILE A 83 38.84 -16.34 0.43
C ILE A 83 38.06 -15.64 1.54
N ALA A 84 37.73 -14.37 1.35
CA ALA A 84 36.96 -13.59 2.33
C ALA A 84 35.43 -13.73 2.20
N ASP A 85 34.92 -14.62 1.33
CA ASP A 85 33.50 -14.88 1.06
C ASP A 85 32.65 -13.61 0.79
N ASN A 86 33.27 -12.59 0.19
CA ASN A 86 32.61 -11.31 -0.10
C ASN A 86 31.77 -11.34 -1.38
N ASN A 87 31.71 -12.49 -2.08
CA ASN A 87 30.89 -12.63 -3.28
C ASN A 87 29.41 -12.72 -2.91
N HIS A 88 28.56 -12.09 -3.72
CA HIS A 88 27.11 -12.04 -3.50
C HIS A 88 26.66 -11.32 -2.22
N GLN A 89 27.52 -10.53 -1.57
CA GLN A 89 27.08 -9.71 -0.44
C GLN A 89 25.97 -8.76 -0.85
N LEU A 90 25.00 -8.61 0.05
CA LEU A 90 23.87 -7.71 -0.14
C LEU A 90 24.36 -6.27 -0.22
N LYS A 91 24.04 -5.59 -1.34
CA LYS A 91 24.22 -4.15 -1.49
C LYS A 91 23.00 -3.40 -0.93
N ASN A 92 21.84 -3.66 -1.51
CA ASN A 92 20.58 -3.06 -1.04
C ASN A 92 19.36 -3.87 -1.49
N TYR A 93 18.23 -3.59 -0.82
CA TYR A 93 16.89 -3.94 -1.26
C TYR A 93 16.18 -2.70 -1.79
N HIS A 94 15.44 -2.88 -2.88
CA HIS A 94 14.51 -1.87 -3.35
C HIS A 94 13.11 -2.49 -3.43
N ILE A 95 12.20 -2.03 -2.57
CA ILE A 95 10.85 -2.57 -2.46
C ILE A 95 9.88 -1.65 -3.20
N VAL A 96 9.12 -2.20 -4.14
CA VAL A 96 8.07 -1.48 -4.86
C VAL A 96 6.72 -2.05 -4.47
N TYR A 97 5.87 -1.21 -3.87
CA TYR A 97 4.49 -1.51 -3.59
C TYR A 97 3.64 -1.07 -4.79
N GLN A 98 3.19 -2.04 -5.58
CA GLN A 98 2.24 -1.81 -6.66
C GLN A 98 0.83 -1.83 -6.09
N VAL A 99 0.14 -0.69 -6.18
CA VAL A 99 -1.16 -0.48 -5.56
C VAL A 99 -2.17 -0.11 -6.65
N PRO A 100 -3.23 -0.91 -6.86
CA PRO A 100 -4.22 -0.62 -7.88
C PRO A 100 -5.14 0.55 -7.50
N ASP A 101 -5.91 1.04 -8.48
CA ASP A 101 -6.84 2.15 -8.29
C ASP A 101 -7.97 1.84 -7.31
N THR A 102 -8.27 0.55 -7.14
CA THR A 102 -9.22 0.03 -6.15
C THR A 102 -8.72 0.11 -4.70
N TRP A 103 -7.50 0.62 -4.49
CA TRP A 103 -6.89 0.74 -3.16
C TRP A 103 -6.63 2.19 -2.77
N VAL A 104 -6.60 2.42 -1.46
CA VAL A 104 -6.24 3.71 -0.86
C VAL A 104 -5.02 3.51 0.03
N ALA A 105 -3.99 4.35 -0.18
CA ALA A 105 -2.88 4.46 0.74
C ALA A 105 -3.15 5.60 1.71
N MET A 106 -3.04 5.34 3.00
CA MET A 106 -3.30 6.32 4.06
C MET A 106 -2.48 6.04 5.31
N THR A 107 -2.35 7.05 6.17
CA THR A 107 -1.71 6.83 7.49
C THR A 107 -2.68 6.18 8.47
N PRO A 108 -2.20 5.56 9.56
CA PRO A 108 -3.05 5.03 10.61
C PRO A 108 -3.97 6.08 11.24
N GLU A 109 -3.50 7.32 11.38
CA GLU A 109 -4.28 8.45 11.89
C GLU A 109 -5.43 8.81 10.93
N GLN A 110 -5.14 8.86 9.63
CA GLN A 110 -6.14 9.09 8.60
C GLN A 110 -7.19 7.97 8.59
N ALA A 111 -6.75 6.72 8.73
CA ALA A 111 -7.65 5.56 8.79
C ALA A 111 -8.59 5.62 10.01
N LYS A 112 -8.10 6.05 11.18
CA LYS A 112 -8.91 6.25 12.40
C LYS A 112 -9.88 7.41 12.26
N ALA A 113 -9.48 8.48 11.59
CA ALA A 113 -10.32 9.68 11.41
C ALA A 113 -11.36 9.51 10.28
N LEU A 114 -11.18 8.55 9.39
CA LEU A 114 -12.03 8.35 8.21
C LEU A 114 -13.53 8.17 8.55
N PRO A 115 -13.94 7.32 9.52
CA PRO A 115 -15.35 7.14 9.86
C PRO A 115 -16.03 8.44 10.30
N ALA A 116 -15.35 9.23 11.12
CA ALA A 116 -15.89 10.51 11.59
C ALA A 116 -16.08 11.52 10.44
N LYS A 117 -15.23 11.45 9.41
CA LYS A 117 -15.29 12.33 8.23
C LYS A 117 -16.32 11.88 7.21
N MET A 118 -16.65 10.61 7.19
CA MET A 118 -17.71 10.04 6.35
C MET A 118 -19.10 10.17 7.00
N THR A 119 -19.20 10.66 8.23
CA THR A 119 -20.47 10.90 8.88
C THR A 119 -21.10 12.19 8.33
N PRO A 120 -22.30 12.14 7.73
CA PRO A 120 -22.96 13.32 7.17
C PRO A 120 -23.34 14.30 8.29
N LYS A 121 -23.08 15.59 8.06
CA LYS A 121 -23.33 16.65 9.04
C LYS A 121 -24.66 17.35 8.82
N SER A 122 -25.32 17.18 7.67
CA SER A 122 -26.60 17.75 7.34
C SER A 122 -27.58 16.71 6.83
N ALA A 123 -28.87 17.03 6.83
CA ALA A 123 -29.92 16.17 6.27
C ALA A 123 -29.76 15.98 4.75
N GLU A 124 -29.28 17.01 4.05
CA GLU A 124 -29.03 16.99 2.61
C GLU A 124 -27.84 16.06 2.28
N GLU A 125 -26.76 16.16 3.07
CA GLU A 125 -25.59 15.25 2.92
C GLU A 125 -25.99 13.80 3.19
N LYS A 126 -26.87 13.56 4.17
CA LYS A 126 -27.39 12.22 4.49
C LYS A 126 -28.18 11.63 3.34
N ALA A 127 -29.06 12.43 2.71
CA ALA A 127 -29.84 12.01 1.55
C ALA A 127 -28.95 11.72 0.34
N ALA A 128 -27.98 12.61 0.05
CA ALA A 128 -27.02 12.44 -1.04
C ALA A 128 -26.18 11.18 -0.83
N MET A 129 -25.72 10.92 0.41
CA MET A 129 -24.94 9.75 0.75
C MET A 129 -25.74 8.45 0.62
N ALA A 130 -27.03 8.47 0.99
CA ALA A 130 -27.93 7.32 0.83
C ALA A 130 -28.14 6.97 -0.65
N MET A 131 -28.38 7.94 -1.51
CA MET A 131 -28.49 7.75 -2.96
C MET A 131 -27.18 7.19 -3.55
N GLN A 132 -26.07 7.72 -3.13
CA GLN A 132 -24.75 7.27 -3.57
C GLN A 132 -24.44 5.83 -3.14
N GLN A 133 -24.80 5.45 -1.89
CA GLN A 133 -24.67 4.08 -1.42
C GLN A 133 -25.53 3.11 -2.23
N GLN A 134 -26.77 3.50 -2.59
CA GLN A 134 -27.62 2.68 -3.46
C GLN A 134 -27.00 2.47 -4.84
N GLN A 135 -26.46 3.53 -5.45
CA GLN A 135 -25.77 3.43 -6.74
C GLN A 135 -24.52 2.53 -6.66
N LEU A 136 -23.72 2.68 -5.61
CA LEU A 136 -22.55 1.83 -5.38
C LEU A 136 -22.94 0.36 -5.14
N ALA A 137 -24.01 0.11 -4.38
CA ALA A 137 -24.52 -1.24 -4.15
C ALA A 137 -25.06 -1.89 -5.44
N ALA A 138 -25.73 -1.15 -6.31
CA ALA A 138 -26.15 -1.61 -7.62
C ALA A 138 -24.94 -1.92 -8.52
N LEU A 139 -23.96 -1.01 -8.54
CA LEU A 139 -22.75 -1.18 -9.32
C LEU A 139 -21.89 -2.34 -8.82
N ALA A 140 -21.84 -2.58 -7.50
CA ALA A 140 -21.08 -3.69 -6.91
C ALA A 140 -21.63 -5.09 -7.35
N LYS A 141 -22.90 -5.17 -7.72
CA LYS A 141 -23.50 -6.40 -8.26
C LYS A 141 -23.12 -6.67 -9.73
N THR A 142 -22.91 -5.61 -10.50
CA THR A 142 -22.58 -5.71 -11.94
C THR A 142 -21.08 -5.64 -12.20
N ASP A 143 -20.37 -4.76 -11.51
CA ASP A 143 -18.92 -4.56 -11.63
C ASP A 143 -18.31 -4.18 -10.28
N PRO A 144 -17.91 -5.17 -9.47
CA PRO A 144 -17.35 -4.95 -8.13
C PRO A 144 -16.04 -4.16 -8.16
N ASN A 145 -15.23 -4.29 -9.22
CA ASN A 145 -13.97 -3.56 -9.35
C ASN A 145 -14.20 -2.07 -9.58
N LYS A 146 -15.18 -1.73 -10.40
CA LYS A 146 -15.56 -0.34 -10.67
C LYS A 146 -16.18 0.31 -9.43
N ALA A 147 -17.00 -0.40 -8.69
CA ALA A 147 -17.54 0.07 -7.42
C ALA A 147 -16.43 0.34 -6.39
N ALA A 148 -15.47 -0.57 -6.25
CA ALA A 148 -14.32 -0.41 -5.37
C ALA A 148 -13.42 0.78 -5.79
N SER A 149 -13.20 0.97 -7.09
CA SER A 149 -12.43 2.10 -7.62
C SER A 149 -13.11 3.44 -7.32
N LEU A 150 -14.43 3.54 -7.51
CA LEU A 150 -15.18 4.76 -7.19
C LEU A 150 -15.15 5.09 -5.70
N GLN A 151 -15.32 4.10 -4.83
CA GLN A 151 -15.19 4.30 -3.39
C GLN A 151 -13.78 4.72 -2.99
N ALA A 152 -12.76 4.08 -3.55
CA ALA A 152 -11.37 4.46 -3.31
C ALA A 152 -11.09 5.91 -3.74
N GLN A 153 -11.64 6.35 -4.89
CA GLN A 153 -11.51 7.72 -5.35
C GLN A 153 -12.19 8.72 -4.41
N GLN A 154 -13.37 8.40 -3.86
CA GLN A 154 -14.06 9.24 -2.88
C GLN A 154 -13.22 9.41 -1.62
N VAL A 155 -12.71 8.31 -1.08
CA VAL A 155 -11.85 8.35 0.11
C VAL A 155 -10.58 9.15 -0.18
N LYS A 156 -9.95 8.98 -1.36
CA LYS A 156 -8.79 9.79 -1.78
C LYS A 156 -9.11 11.28 -1.82
N LYS A 157 -10.29 11.67 -2.31
CA LYS A 157 -10.73 13.09 -2.30
C LYS A 157 -10.89 13.63 -0.89
N ILE A 158 -11.52 12.87 0.02
CA ILE A 158 -11.67 13.25 1.43
C ILE A 158 -10.30 13.44 2.09
N LEU A 159 -9.33 12.59 1.79
CA LEU A 159 -7.97 12.66 2.35
C LEU A 159 -7.15 13.81 1.76
N ASN A 160 -7.33 14.14 0.47
CA ASN A 160 -6.58 15.20 -0.22
C ASN A 160 -7.05 16.61 0.14
N ASN A 161 -8.31 16.81 0.52
CA ASN A 161 -8.84 18.09 0.96
C ASN A 161 -8.26 18.56 2.32
N GLN A 162 -7.18 17.92 2.80
CA GLN A 162 -6.53 18.18 4.09
C GLN A 162 -5.07 18.64 3.97
N LYS A 163 -4.62 19.01 2.78
CA LYS A 163 -3.30 19.64 2.60
C LYS A 163 -3.40 21.15 2.58
#